data_4e40065d2de140af1a0bbf827567b037
#
_entry.id   4e40065d2de140af1a0bbf827567b037
#
_cell.length_a   1.000
_cell.length_b   1.000
_cell.length_c   1.000
_cell.angle_alpha   90.00
_cell.angle_beta   90.00
_cell.angle_gamma   90.00
#
_symmetry.space_group_name_H-M   'P 1'
#
loop_
_entity.id
_entity.type
_entity.pdbx_description
1 polymer ?
#
loop_
_entity_poly.entity_id
_entity_poly.type
_entity_poly.pdbx_seq_one_letter_code
_entity_poly.pdbx_strand_id
1 'polypeptide(L)'
;MLLASLDPSALTATDIADAVRIEGAVLSRSDLVGAATSVAERVGGAGRVAILAAPTAATVLAVTGCLIAGVPFVPVPADVGAAERRHMLTDSGVQAWLGPVPDESEGLPHIPVRLHARSWHRYAEPSPDATAMIIYTSGTTGLPKGVVLSRRAIAADLDALAQAWQWTADDVLVHGLPLFHVHGLVLGLLGSLRIGNRFIHTGKPTPQGYAQAATEHGGTLFFGVPTVWSRVGADETAARALRPARLLVSGSAPLPVPVFDRLAGLTGHQPIERYGASESLITLSTRADGERRPGWVGLPLSGVRTRVVDDEGALVPHDGETVGKLHVRGPMMFDGYLNQPDATAEAFDADGWYRTGDVAVIDAEGMHRIVGRESVDLIKSGGYRIGAGEIETVLLGHPGVAEAAVVGMPDADLGQRIVAFVVGSAPGDELIDYVAQELSVHKRPREVRIVDALPRNAMGKVLKKRLLTDG
;
A
#
# COMPACT_ATOMS: atom_id res chain seq x y z
N MET A 1 -5.67 -14.10 -17.91
CA MET A 1 -6.86 -14.07 -17.01
C MET A 1 -6.46 -13.42 -15.69
N LEU A 2 -7.23 -12.43 -15.18
CA LEU A 2 -6.88 -11.78 -13.92
C LEU A 2 -7.14 -12.70 -12.72
N LEU A 3 -8.30 -13.35 -12.68
CA LEU A 3 -8.69 -14.25 -11.59
C LEU A 3 -8.40 -15.71 -11.98
N ALA A 4 -7.11 -16.04 -12.15
CA ALA A 4 -6.70 -17.32 -12.73
C ALA A 4 -7.17 -18.55 -11.91
N SER A 5 -7.19 -18.45 -10.56
CA SER A 5 -7.62 -19.55 -9.72
C SER A 5 -9.13 -19.81 -9.74
N LEU A 6 -9.92 -18.87 -10.25
CA LEU A 6 -11.38 -18.97 -10.36
C LEU A 6 -11.85 -19.46 -11.73
N ASP A 7 -10.93 -19.83 -12.61
CA ASP A 7 -11.28 -20.46 -13.89
C ASP A 7 -12.04 -21.76 -13.63
N PRO A 8 -13.20 -22.00 -14.27
CA PRO A 8 -13.93 -23.24 -14.12
C PRO A 8 -13.13 -24.51 -14.43
N SER A 9 -12.12 -24.43 -15.30
CA SER A 9 -11.19 -25.53 -15.56
C SER A 9 -10.25 -25.82 -14.37
N ALA A 10 -9.94 -24.84 -13.56
CA ALA A 10 -9.16 -24.98 -12.33
C ALA A 10 -9.99 -25.56 -11.18
N LEU A 11 -11.33 -25.51 -11.26
CA LEU A 11 -12.25 -26.05 -10.25
C LEU A 11 -12.40 -27.58 -10.29
N THR A 12 -11.78 -28.27 -11.25
CA THR A 12 -11.79 -29.74 -11.33
C THR A 12 -10.94 -30.42 -10.25
N ALA A 13 -10.09 -29.64 -9.54
CA ALA A 13 -9.38 -30.07 -8.35
C ALA A 13 -10.31 -30.03 -7.12
N THR A 14 -9.89 -30.64 -6.01
CA THR A 14 -10.61 -30.62 -4.72
C THR A 14 -10.96 -29.18 -4.31
N ASP A 15 -12.24 -28.93 -4.01
CA ASP A 15 -12.69 -27.60 -3.56
C ASP A 15 -11.98 -27.18 -2.25
N ILE A 16 -11.55 -25.93 -2.19
CA ILE A 16 -10.98 -25.36 -0.97
C ILE A 16 -12.16 -24.86 -0.11
N ALA A 17 -12.48 -25.58 0.95
CA ALA A 17 -13.66 -25.33 1.78
C ALA A 17 -13.62 -23.96 2.51
N ASP A 18 -12.43 -23.40 2.75
CA ASP A 18 -12.21 -22.12 3.42
C ASP A 18 -11.32 -21.18 2.58
N ALA A 19 -11.63 -21.07 1.30
CA ALA A 19 -10.87 -20.24 0.38
C ALA A 19 -10.83 -18.77 0.81
N VAL A 20 -11.93 -18.28 1.42
CA VAL A 20 -12.01 -16.92 1.98
C VAL A 20 -12.66 -16.97 3.35
N ARG A 21 -12.00 -16.36 4.35
CA ARG A 21 -12.53 -16.09 5.70
C ARG A 21 -12.56 -14.58 5.93
N ILE A 22 -13.75 -14.03 6.19
CA ILE A 22 -13.93 -12.60 6.40
C ILE A 22 -15.20 -12.35 7.23
N GLU A 23 -15.12 -11.54 8.27
CA GLU A 23 -16.26 -11.11 9.10
C GLU A 23 -17.12 -12.30 9.60
N GLY A 24 -16.49 -13.39 10.04
CA GLY A 24 -17.18 -14.59 10.46
C GLY A 24 -17.76 -15.45 9.32
N ALA A 25 -17.78 -14.97 8.08
CA ALA A 25 -18.15 -15.77 6.92
C ALA A 25 -16.97 -16.63 6.46
N VAL A 26 -17.29 -17.85 6.03
CA VAL A 26 -16.36 -18.79 5.39
C VAL A 26 -16.96 -19.16 4.06
N LEU A 27 -16.22 -18.91 2.98
CA LEU A 27 -16.62 -19.23 1.61
C LEU A 27 -15.67 -20.28 1.06
N SER A 28 -16.22 -21.37 0.53
CA SER A 28 -15.44 -22.27 -0.30
C SER A 28 -15.11 -21.61 -1.64
N ARG A 29 -14.19 -22.18 -2.40
CA ARG A 29 -13.91 -21.69 -3.75
C ARG A 29 -15.16 -21.79 -4.65
N SER A 30 -15.90 -22.89 -4.56
CA SER A 30 -17.15 -23.09 -5.28
C SER A 30 -18.23 -22.08 -4.89
N ASP A 31 -18.37 -21.81 -3.59
CA ASP A 31 -19.29 -20.77 -3.08
C ASP A 31 -18.92 -19.39 -3.62
N LEU A 32 -17.64 -19.05 -3.59
CA LEU A 32 -17.13 -17.77 -4.10
C LEU A 32 -17.43 -17.61 -5.59
N VAL A 33 -17.11 -18.61 -6.39
CA VAL A 33 -17.36 -18.57 -7.85
C VAL A 33 -18.85 -18.47 -8.15
N GLY A 34 -19.67 -19.33 -7.55
CA GLY A 34 -21.12 -19.34 -7.80
C GLY A 34 -21.81 -18.05 -7.38
N ALA A 35 -21.44 -17.51 -6.20
CA ALA A 35 -22.05 -16.29 -5.71
C ALA A 35 -21.54 -15.05 -6.49
N ALA A 36 -20.27 -14.96 -6.80
CA ALA A 36 -19.71 -13.88 -7.60
C ALA A 36 -20.26 -13.89 -9.03
N THR A 37 -20.49 -15.05 -9.64
CA THR A 37 -21.14 -15.18 -10.95
C THR A 37 -22.60 -14.69 -10.91
N SER A 38 -23.32 -14.96 -9.82
CA SER A 38 -24.67 -14.37 -9.62
C SER A 38 -24.63 -12.85 -9.48
N VAL A 39 -23.57 -12.27 -8.90
CA VAL A 39 -23.36 -10.82 -8.90
C VAL A 39 -23.04 -10.33 -10.30
N ALA A 40 -22.20 -11.01 -11.05
CA ALA A 40 -21.85 -10.66 -12.42
C ALA A 40 -23.06 -10.55 -13.33
N GLU A 41 -24.04 -11.45 -13.21
CA GLU A 41 -25.32 -11.37 -13.96
C GLU A 41 -26.11 -10.10 -13.68
N ARG A 42 -26.03 -9.57 -12.45
CA ARG A 42 -26.77 -8.38 -12.03
C ARG A 42 -26.11 -7.07 -12.44
N VAL A 43 -24.78 -7.06 -12.53
CA VAL A 43 -24.02 -5.86 -12.92
C VAL A 43 -23.68 -5.84 -14.40
N GLY A 44 -23.91 -6.95 -15.11
CA GLY A 44 -23.65 -7.06 -16.56
C GLY A 44 -24.29 -5.92 -17.34
N GLY A 45 -23.49 -5.26 -18.17
CA GLY A 45 -23.91 -4.08 -18.95
C GLY A 45 -23.84 -2.73 -18.23
N ALA A 46 -23.53 -2.68 -16.92
CA ALA A 46 -23.22 -1.44 -16.25
C ALA A 46 -21.88 -0.86 -16.73
N GLY A 47 -21.82 0.46 -16.92
CA GLY A 47 -20.56 1.11 -17.29
C GLY A 47 -19.55 1.11 -16.12
N ARG A 48 -19.98 1.45 -14.91
CA ARG A 48 -19.20 1.43 -13.67
C ARG A 48 -20.12 1.36 -12.46
N VAL A 49 -19.62 0.75 -11.36
CA VAL A 49 -20.37 0.68 -10.08
C VAL A 49 -19.49 1.09 -8.91
N ALA A 50 -20.11 1.64 -7.88
CA ALA A 50 -19.45 1.92 -6.59
C ALA A 50 -19.62 0.72 -5.65
N ILE A 51 -18.58 0.37 -4.91
CA ILE A 51 -18.61 -0.66 -3.87
C ILE A 51 -18.21 0.00 -2.55
N LEU A 52 -19.07 -0.06 -1.53
CA LEU A 52 -18.70 0.33 -0.18
C LEU A 52 -17.71 -0.71 0.34
N ALA A 53 -16.43 -0.34 0.39
CA ALA A 53 -15.32 -1.26 0.60
C ALA A 53 -15.09 -1.59 2.09
N ALA A 54 -16.15 -2.02 2.78
CA ALA A 54 -16.09 -2.60 4.11
C ALA A 54 -15.50 -4.03 4.06
N PRO A 55 -14.87 -4.52 5.12
CA PRO A 55 -14.27 -5.86 5.14
C PRO A 55 -15.33 -6.96 5.33
N THR A 56 -16.21 -7.15 4.34
CA THR A 56 -17.35 -8.08 4.39
C THR A 56 -17.32 -9.08 3.23
N ALA A 57 -18.00 -10.21 3.41
CA ALA A 57 -18.20 -11.18 2.34
C ALA A 57 -18.92 -10.56 1.13
N ALA A 58 -19.85 -9.62 1.37
CA ALA A 58 -20.54 -8.92 0.30
C ALA A 58 -19.57 -8.08 -0.57
N THR A 59 -18.59 -7.42 0.04
CA THR A 59 -17.54 -6.69 -0.70
C THR A 59 -16.69 -7.63 -1.54
N VAL A 60 -16.28 -8.78 -1.00
CA VAL A 60 -15.51 -9.80 -1.75
C VAL A 60 -16.28 -10.26 -2.97
N LEU A 61 -17.57 -10.59 -2.81
CA LEU A 61 -18.42 -11.04 -3.90
C LEU A 61 -18.70 -9.94 -4.93
N ALA A 62 -18.89 -8.68 -4.48
CA ALA A 62 -19.08 -7.53 -5.34
C ALA A 62 -17.85 -7.31 -6.24
N VAL A 63 -16.66 -7.23 -5.65
CA VAL A 63 -15.39 -7.08 -6.36
C VAL A 63 -15.18 -8.21 -7.36
N THR A 64 -15.33 -9.46 -6.90
CA THR A 64 -15.12 -10.64 -7.74
C THR A 64 -16.13 -10.68 -8.90
N GLY A 65 -17.40 -10.39 -8.63
CA GLY A 65 -18.47 -10.37 -9.63
C GLY A 65 -18.26 -9.28 -10.69
N CYS A 66 -17.83 -8.09 -10.31
CA CYS A 66 -17.47 -7.02 -11.25
C CYS A 66 -16.32 -7.47 -12.18
N LEU A 67 -15.29 -8.10 -11.62
CA LEU A 67 -14.16 -8.58 -12.41
C LEU A 67 -14.54 -9.73 -13.35
N ILE A 68 -15.47 -10.61 -12.96
CA ILE A 68 -16.03 -11.67 -13.82
C ILE A 68 -16.82 -11.03 -14.98
N ALA A 69 -17.68 -10.05 -14.68
CA ALA A 69 -18.50 -9.38 -15.68
C ALA A 69 -17.75 -8.40 -16.58
N GLY A 70 -16.49 -8.06 -16.24
CA GLY A 70 -15.72 -7.02 -16.93
C GLY A 70 -16.23 -5.59 -16.66
N VAL A 71 -16.93 -5.39 -15.55
CA VAL A 71 -17.48 -4.08 -15.14
C VAL A 71 -16.49 -3.39 -14.21
N PRO A 72 -15.96 -2.21 -14.55
CA PRO A 72 -15.09 -1.45 -13.68
C PRO A 72 -15.81 -1.04 -12.38
N PHE A 73 -15.09 -1.06 -11.27
CA PHE A 73 -15.63 -0.64 -9.98
C PHE A 73 -14.78 0.42 -9.28
N VAL A 74 -15.42 1.18 -8.41
CA VAL A 74 -14.80 2.19 -7.54
C VAL A 74 -14.96 1.74 -6.09
N PRO A 75 -13.88 1.34 -5.40
CA PRO A 75 -13.93 1.02 -3.98
C PRO A 75 -14.02 2.33 -3.17
N VAL A 76 -15.13 2.55 -2.50
CA VAL A 76 -15.39 3.73 -1.69
C VAL A 76 -15.17 3.40 -0.21
N PRO A 77 -14.33 4.15 0.53
CA PRO A 77 -14.15 3.94 1.96
C PRO A 77 -15.45 4.12 2.73
N ALA A 78 -15.71 3.28 3.74
CA ALA A 78 -16.92 3.37 4.55
C ALA A 78 -16.96 4.62 5.45
N ASP A 79 -15.78 5.16 5.78
CA ASP A 79 -15.58 6.31 6.66
C ASP A 79 -15.26 7.62 5.91
N VAL A 80 -15.40 7.62 4.57
CA VAL A 80 -15.13 8.80 3.75
C VAL A 80 -16.19 9.90 4.01
N GLY A 81 -15.73 11.14 4.11
CA GLY A 81 -16.61 12.30 4.29
C GLY A 81 -17.57 12.52 3.10
N ALA A 82 -18.75 13.07 3.36
CA ALA A 82 -19.82 13.24 2.35
C ALA A 82 -19.35 14.01 1.09
N ALA A 83 -18.58 15.07 1.26
CA ALA A 83 -18.08 15.87 0.13
C ALA A 83 -17.09 15.07 -0.76
N GLU A 84 -16.18 14.33 -0.16
CA GLU A 84 -15.23 13.49 -0.85
C GLU A 84 -15.92 12.31 -1.53
N ARG A 85 -16.88 11.66 -0.84
CA ARG A 85 -17.71 10.60 -1.41
C ARG A 85 -18.46 11.09 -2.65
N ARG A 86 -19.13 12.24 -2.54
CA ARG A 86 -19.85 12.85 -3.68
C ARG A 86 -18.92 13.14 -4.86
N HIS A 87 -17.71 13.65 -4.58
CA HIS A 87 -16.72 13.85 -5.61
C HIS A 87 -16.33 12.54 -6.30
N MET A 88 -15.99 11.50 -5.54
CA MET A 88 -15.63 10.18 -6.08
C MET A 88 -16.73 9.60 -6.99
N LEU A 89 -17.98 9.66 -6.57
CA LEU A 89 -19.11 9.13 -7.32
C LEU A 89 -19.39 9.93 -8.59
N THR A 90 -19.34 11.26 -8.50
CA THR A 90 -19.62 12.15 -9.64
C THR A 90 -18.51 12.10 -10.67
N ASP A 91 -17.26 12.22 -10.24
CA ASP A 91 -16.10 12.20 -11.13
C ASP A 91 -15.93 10.84 -11.83
N SER A 92 -16.17 9.75 -11.11
CA SER A 92 -16.09 8.39 -11.69
C SER A 92 -17.28 8.05 -12.58
N GLY A 93 -18.39 8.75 -12.47
CA GLY A 93 -19.59 8.47 -13.26
C GLY A 93 -20.19 7.08 -12.99
N VAL A 94 -20.10 6.61 -11.75
CA VAL A 94 -20.72 5.33 -11.35
C VAL A 94 -22.23 5.39 -11.48
N GLN A 95 -22.85 4.27 -11.86
CA GLN A 95 -24.27 4.18 -12.16
C GLN A 95 -25.10 3.59 -11.04
N ALA A 96 -24.47 2.88 -10.10
CA ALA A 96 -25.16 2.21 -8.99
C ALA A 96 -24.19 1.92 -7.84
N TRP A 97 -24.74 1.72 -6.64
CA TRP A 97 -24.08 1.02 -5.54
C TRP A 97 -24.27 -0.48 -5.69
N LEU A 98 -23.18 -1.23 -5.52
CA LEU A 98 -23.19 -2.69 -5.49
C LEU A 98 -22.84 -3.19 -4.09
N GLY A 99 -23.73 -3.97 -3.50
CA GLY A 99 -23.55 -4.50 -2.14
C GLY A 99 -24.06 -3.54 -1.07
N PRO A 100 -23.37 -3.41 0.09
CA PRO A 100 -23.76 -2.46 1.13
C PRO A 100 -23.82 -1.03 0.60
N VAL A 101 -24.74 -0.24 1.13
CA VAL A 101 -24.93 1.16 0.75
C VAL A 101 -24.71 2.03 1.98
N PRO A 102 -24.04 3.18 1.88
CA PRO A 102 -23.96 4.13 2.98
C PRO A 102 -25.35 4.73 3.26
N ASP A 103 -25.56 5.30 4.46
CA ASP A 103 -26.83 5.93 4.85
C ASP A 103 -27.30 6.98 3.83
N GLU A 104 -26.35 7.69 3.21
CA GLU A 104 -26.58 8.61 2.10
C GLU A 104 -26.08 8.00 0.79
N SER A 105 -27.00 7.49 -0.04
CA SER A 105 -26.72 6.84 -1.33
C SER A 105 -26.38 7.81 -2.47
N GLU A 106 -26.46 9.13 -2.22
CA GLU A 106 -26.33 10.21 -3.23
C GLU A 106 -27.28 10.02 -4.43
N GLY A 107 -28.47 9.41 -4.18
CA GLY A 107 -29.48 9.16 -5.20
C GLY A 107 -29.17 8.03 -6.19
N LEU A 108 -28.09 7.32 -6.04
CA LEU A 108 -27.75 6.20 -6.92
C LEU A 108 -28.59 4.95 -6.60
N PRO A 109 -29.01 4.19 -7.62
CA PRO A 109 -29.72 2.93 -7.43
C PRO A 109 -28.81 1.91 -6.72
N HIS A 110 -29.45 0.95 -6.07
CA HIS A 110 -28.79 -0.11 -5.32
C HIS A 110 -28.96 -1.48 -5.97
N ILE A 111 -27.86 -2.17 -6.19
CA ILE A 111 -27.81 -3.56 -6.65
C ILE A 111 -27.39 -4.44 -5.45
N PRO A 112 -28.31 -5.21 -4.85
CA PRO A 112 -27.96 -6.00 -3.67
C PRO A 112 -27.09 -7.20 -4.00
N VAL A 113 -26.07 -7.47 -3.16
CA VAL A 113 -25.29 -8.69 -3.19
C VAL A 113 -25.99 -9.74 -2.31
N ARG A 114 -26.28 -10.90 -2.89
CA ARG A 114 -26.93 -12.03 -2.21
C ARG A 114 -25.91 -13.12 -1.96
N LEU A 115 -25.50 -13.32 -0.71
CA LEU A 115 -24.44 -14.25 -0.34
C LEU A 115 -24.72 -15.71 -0.71
N HIS A 116 -25.99 -16.09 -0.74
CA HIS A 116 -26.43 -17.46 -1.03
C HIS A 116 -26.95 -17.70 -2.45
N ALA A 117 -27.03 -16.63 -3.29
CA ALA A 117 -27.38 -16.80 -4.69
C ALA A 117 -26.20 -17.47 -5.42
N ARG A 118 -26.51 -18.34 -6.38
CA ARG A 118 -25.50 -19.02 -7.18
C ARG A 118 -25.89 -18.91 -8.66
N SER A 119 -24.90 -18.71 -9.50
CA SER A 119 -24.97 -18.86 -10.94
C SER A 119 -23.69 -19.52 -11.44
N TRP A 120 -23.83 -20.26 -12.53
CA TRP A 120 -22.73 -20.95 -13.18
C TRP A 120 -22.60 -20.54 -14.64
N HIS A 121 -23.12 -19.35 -14.96
CA HIS A 121 -22.97 -18.75 -16.29
C HIS A 121 -21.49 -18.54 -16.60
N ARG A 122 -21.09 -18.87 -17.82
CA ARG A 122 -19.72 -18.67 -18.26
C ARG A 122 -19.58 -17.34 -18.98
N TYR A 123 -18.76 -16.48 -18.43
CA TYR A 123 -18.38 -15.21 -19.04
C TYR A 123 -17.11 -15.39 -19.88
N ALA A 124 -17.05 -14.71 -21.01
CA ALA A 124 -15.79 -14.55 -21.72
C ALA A 124 -14.82 -13.72 -20.87
N GLU A 125 -13.54 -14.09 -20.87
CA GLU A 125 -12.53 -13.29 -20.15
C GLU A 125 -12.48 -11.89 -20.77
N PRO A 126 -12.68 -10.82 -19.97
CA PRO A 126 -12.56 -9.45 -20.45
C PRO A 126 -11.14 -9.15 -20.93
N SER A 127 -11.00 -8.19 -21.87
CA SER A 127 -9.69 -7.77 -22.38
C SER A 127 -8.70 -7.47 -21.25
N PRO A 128 -7.43 -7.87 -21.39
CA PRO A 128 -6.38 -7.47 -20.45
C PRO A 128 -6.25 -5.96 -20.27
N ASP A 129 -6.53 -5.19 -21.31
CA ASP A 129 -6.46 -3.73 -21.29
C ASP A 129 -7.75 -3.05 -20.79
N ALA A 130 -8.80 -3.84 -20.50
CA ALA A 130 -10.02 -3.30 -19.90
C ALA A 130 -9.73 -2.76 -18.48
N THR A 131 -10.33 -1.63 -18.14
CA THR A 131 -10.29 -1.08 -16.79
C THR A 131 -10.88 -2.09 -15.80
N ALA A 132 -10.12 -2.45 -14.78
CA ALA A 132 -10.59 -3.30 -13.69
C ALA A 132 -11.24 -2.47 -12.58
N MET A 133 -10.55 -1.41 -12.16
CA MET A 133 -10.98 -0.55 -11.06
C MET A 133 -10.42 0.87 -11.18
N ILE A 134 -11.00 1.79 -10.40
CA ILE A 134 -10.53 3.15 -10.26
C ILE A 134 -10.35 3.41 -8.75
N ILE A 135 -9.12 3.62 -8.31
CA ILE A 135 -8.80 3.91 -6.90
C ILE A 135 -8.55 5.40 -6.75
N TYR A 136 -9.28 6.04 -5.83
CA TYR A 136 -9.07 7.45 -5.54
C TYR A 136 -7.93 7.65 -4.54
N THR A 137 -7.02 8.57 -4.86
CA THR A 137 -5.89 8.92 -4.02
C THR A 137 -6.01 10.36 -3.56
N SER A 138 -5.76 10.62 -2.28
CA SER A 138 -5.64 11.97 -1.76
C SER A 138 -4.39 12.63 -2.35
N GLY A 139 -4.56 13.49 -3.35
CA GLY A 139 -3.48 14.32 -3.88
C GLY A 139 -2.89 15.22 -2.77
N THR A 140 -1.64 15.65 -2.95
CA THR A 140 -1.00 16.62 -2.04
C THR A 140 -1.65 18.02 -2.13
N THR A 141 -2.44 18.27 -3.19
CA THR A 141 -3.09 19.57 -3.46
C THR A 141 -4.40 19.32 -4.20
N GLY A 142 -5.55 19.51 -3.53
CA GLY A 142 -6.86 19.47 -4.16
C GLY A 142 -7.69 18.21 -3.89
N LEU A 143 -8.73 18.00 -4.70
CA LEU A 143 -9.62 16.85 -4.61
C LEU A 143 -8.89 15.54 -5.00
N PRO A 144 -9.32 14.39 -4.45
CA PRO A 144 -8.76 13.09 -4.81
C PRO A 144 -8.83 12.81 -6.32
N LYS A 145 -7.77 12.20 -6.85
CA LYS A 145 -7.68 11.80 -8.27
C LYS A 145 -8.01 10.32 -8.43
N GLY A 146 -8.81 9.97 -9.42
CA GLY A 146 -9.11 8.58 -9.77
C GLY A 146 -7.98 7.95 -10.59
N VAL A 147 -7.28 7.00 -10.00
CA VAL A 147 -6.21 6.21 -10.67
C VAL A 147 -6.86 5.04 -11.40
N VAL A 148 -6.74 5.01 -12.73
CA VAL A 148 -7.32 3.97 -13.58
C VAL A 148 -6.38 2.79 -13.69
N LEU A 149 -6.82 1.61 -13.23
CA LEU A 149 -6.02 0.39 -13.24
C LEU A 149 -6.63 -0.64 -14.19
N SER A 150 -5.85 -1.08 -15.18
CA SER A 150 -6.23 -2.15 -16.07
C SER A 150 -6.05 -3.53 -15.46
N ARG A 151 -6.75 -4.51 -16.02
CA ARG A 151 -6.60 -5.94 -15.66
C ARG A 151 -5.17 -6.42 -15.84
N ARG A 152 -4.52 -5.96 -16.94
CA ARG A 152 -3.13 -6.27 -17.26
C ARG A 152 -2.16 -5.75 -16.20
N ALA A 153 -2.33 -4.49 -15.80
CA ALA A 153 -1.45 -3.88 -14.80
C ALA A 153 -1.50 -4.63 -13.46
N ILE A 154 -2.70 -4.95 -12.98
CA ILE A 154 -2.90 -5.71 -11.74
C ILE A 154 -2.31 -7.13 -11.87
N ALA A 155 -2.56 -7.82 -12.98
CA ALA A 155 -2.05 -9.17 -13.19
C ALA A 155 -0.52 -9.20 -13.20
N ALA A 156 0.12 -8.25 -13.90
CA ALA A 156 1.57 -8.15 -13.98
C ALA A 156 2.22 -7.90 -12.62
N ASP A 157 1.62 -7.03 -11.81
CA ASP A 157 2.08 -6.76 -10.44
C ASP A 157 2.02 -8.01 -9.56
N LEU A 158 0.86 -8.67 -9.55
CA LEU A 158 0.65 -9.86 -8.71
C LEU A 158 1.55 -11.03 -9.12
N ASP A 159 1.80 -11.24 -10.42
CA ASP A 159 2.73 -12.26 -10.89
C ASP A 159 4.17 -11.95 -10.48
N ALA A 160 4.58 -10.69 -10.60
CA ALA A 160 5.92 -10.26 -10.20
C ALA A 160 6.14 -10.40 -8.68
N LEU A 161 5.11 -10.09 -7.88
CA LEU A 161 5.13 -10.32 -6.44
C LEU A 161 5.12 -11.80 -6.08
N ALA A 162 4.33 -12.63 -6.77
CA ALA A 162 4.32 -14.07 -6.56
C ALA A 162 5.72 -14.68 -6.77
N GLN A 163 6.41 -14.23 -7.83
CA GLN A 163 7.79 -14.62 -8.08
C GLN A 163 8.73 -14.13 -6.97
N ALA A 164 8.65 -12.85 -6.59
CA ALA A 164 9.54 -12.23 -5.62
C ALA A 164 9.39 -12.82 -4.21
N TRP A 165 8.18 -13.20 -3.83
CA TRP A 165 7.86 -13.72 -2.50
C TRP A 165 7.71 -15.24 -2.46
N GLN A 166 7.94 -15.93 -3.59
CA GLN A 166 7.68 -17.36 -3.74
C GLN A 166 6.27 -17.72 -3.24
N TRP A 167 5.31 -16.86 -3.60
CA TRP A 167 3.94 -16.96 -3.15
C TRP A 167 3.19 -17.97 -3.99
N THR A 168 2.59 -18.97 -3.33
CA THR A 168 1.94 -20.12 -3.98
C THR A 168 0.53 -20.36 -3.46
N ALA A 169 -0.18 -21.28 -4.09
CA ALA A 169 -1.52 -21.70 -3.67
C ALA A 169 -1.55 -22.40 -2.30
N ASP A 170 -0.40 -22.88 -1.81
CA ASP A 170 -0.29 -23.51 -0.49
C ASP A 170 -0.24 -22.50 0.66
N ASP A 171 -0.03 -21.23 0.35
CA ASP A 171 0.01 -20.17 1.35
C ASP A 171 -1.39 -19.88 1.94
N VAL A 172 -1.37 -19.31 3.13
CA VAL A 172 -2.53 -18.71 3.78
C VAL A 172 -2.22 -17.26 4.06
N LEU A 173 -2.81 -16.35 3.27
CA LEU A 173 -2.60 -14.93 3.42
C LEU A 173 -3.53 -14.33 4.45
N VAL A 174 -2.96 -13.59 5.39
CA VAL A 174 -3.67 -12.96 6.51
C VAL A 174 -3.43 -11.46 6.50
N HIS A 175 -4.50 -10.67 6.58
CA HIS A 175 -4.42 -9.24 6.89
C HIS A 175 -5.75 -8.69 7.44
N GLY A 176 -5.70 -7.48 7.99
CA GLY A 176 -6.87 -6.68 8.39
C GLY A 176 -6.85 -5.28 7.75
N LEU A 177 -6.21 -5.15 6.58
CA LEU A 177 -6.02 -3.88 5.89
C LEU A 177 -7.28 -3.48 5.10
N PRO A 178 -7.54 -2.16 4.91
CA PRO A 178 -8.71 -1.69 4.18
C PRO A 178 -8.81 -2.20 2.75
N LEU A 179 -10.02 -2.60 2.33
CA LEU A 179 -10.31 -3.11 0.98
C LEU A 179 -10.57 -2.00 -0.06
N PHE A 180 -10.19 -0.76 0.22
CA PHE A 180 -10.20 0.37 -0.71
C PHE A 180 -8.79 0.89 -1.07
N HIS A 181 -7.75 0.25 -0.54
CA HIS A 181 -6.35 0.54 -0.86
C HIS A 181 -5.68 -0.62 -1.59
N VAL A 182 -4.68 -0.30 -2.41
CA VAL A 182 -3.88 -1.29 -3.16
C VAL A 182 -3.42 -2.43 -2.24
N HIS A 183 -2.89 -2.14 -1.06
CA HIS A 183 -2.34 -3.16 -0.16
C HIS A 183 -3.38 -4.19 0.27
N GLY A 184 -4.55 -3.77 0.75
CA GLY A 184 -5.59 -4.72 1.19
C GLY A 184 -6.39 -5.32 0.04
N LEU A 185 -6.76 -4.49 -0.95
CA LEU A 185 -7.61 -4.92 -2.05
C LEU A 185 -6.82 -5.65 -3.13
N VAL A 186 -5.81 -5.00 -3.73
CA VAL A 186 -5.09 -5.59 -4.87
C VAL A 186 -4.16 -6.70 -4.39
N LEU A 187 -3.23 -6.39 -3.50
CA LEU A 187 -2.27 -7.40 -3.04
C LEU A 187 -2.94 -8.49 -2.20
N GLY A 188 -3.80 -8.09 -1.25
CA GLY A 188 -4.46 -9.04 -0.35
C GLY A 188 -5.51 -9.87 -1.07
N LEU A 189 -6.66 -9.28 -1.36
CA LEU A 189 -7.79 -10.00 -1.92
C LEU A 189 -7.52 -10.51 -3.34
N LEU A 190 -7.18 -9.60 -4.28
CA LEU A 190 -7.00 -10.01 -5.68
C LEU A 190 -5.76 -10.88 -5.87
N GLY A 191 -4.70 -10.67 -5.08
CA GLY A 191 -3.54 -11.55 -5.07
C GLY A 191 -3.93 -12.98 -4.71
N SER A 192 -4.67 -13.16 -3.63
CA SER A 192 -5.14 -14.48 -3.22
C SER A 192 -6.05 -15.14 -4.27
N LEU A 193 -6.95 -14.36 -4.91
CA LEU A 193 -7.82 -14.85 -5.97
C LEU A 193 -7.07 -15.17 -7.27
N ARG A 194 -5.91 -14.54 -7.51
CA ARG A 194 -5.06 -14.85 -8.66
C ARG A 194 -4.22 -16.10 -8.44
N ILE A 195 -3.55 -16.17 -7.29
CA ILE A 195 -2.63 -17.27 -6.94
C ILE A 195 -3.41 -18.53 -6.55
N GLY A 196 -4.58 -18.39 -5.93
CA GLY A 196 -5.43 -19.49 -5.51
C GLY A 196 -5.17 -19.98 -4.09
N ASN A 197 -4.46 -19.22 -3.29
CA ASN A 197 -4.22 -19.47 -1.88
C ASN A 197 -5.44 -19.10 -1.01
N ARG A 198 -5.47 -19.58 0.24
CA ARG A 198 -6.49 -19.19 1.20
C ARG A 198 -6.29 -17.74 1.67
N PHE A 199 -7.38 -17.02 1.86
CA PHE A 199 -7.41 -15.64 2.29
C PHE A 199 -8.16 -15.45 3.60
N ILE A 200 -7.55 -14.80 4.57
CA ILE A 200 -8.15 -14.49 5.87
C ILE A 200 -8.07 -12.98 6.11
N HIS A 201 -9.24 -12.35 6.22
CA HIS A 201 -9.35 -10.97 6.65
C HIS A 201 -9.77 -10.90 8.12
N THR A 202 -8.92 -10.34 8.98
CA THR A 202 -9.16 -10.32 10.44
C THR A 202 -10.13 -9.21 10.90
N GLY A 203 -10.77 -8.51 9.97
CA GLY A 203 -11.61 -7.34 10.25
C GLY A 203 -10.74 -6.12 10.57
N LYS A 204 -10.02 -6.15 11.67
CA LYS A 204 -9.02 -5.15 12.07
C LYS A 204 -7.65 -5.81 12.22
N PRO A 205 -6.55 -5.12 11.85
CA PRO A 205 -5.20 -5.67 11.96
C PRO A 205 -4.68 -5.58 13.42
N THR A 206 -5.21 -6.43 14.30
CA THR A 206 -4.80 -6.50 15.71
C THR A 206 -3.75 -7.59 15.93
N PRO A 207 -2.86 -7.44 16.94
CA PRO A 207 -1.91 -8.50 17.31
C PRO A 207 -2.58 -9.83 17.58
N GLN A 208 -3.69 -9.83 18.31
CA GLN A 208 -4.45 -11.04 18.68
C GLN A 208 -5.08 -11.71 17.45
N GLY A 209 -5.65 -10.93 16.53
CA GLY A 209 -6.24 -11.47 15.30
C GLY A 209 -5.19 -12.11 14.40
N TYR A 210 -3.97 -11.56 14.34
CA TYR A 210 -2.87 -12.16 13.59
C TYR A 210 -2.34 -13.41 14.28
N ALA A 211 -2.17 -13.39 15.60
CA ALA A 211 -1.77 -14.56 16.38
C ALA A 211 -2.77 -15.72 16.20
N GLN A 212 -4.08 -15.43 16.31
CA GLN A 212 -5.14 -16.41 16.10
C GLN A 212 -5.09 -17.00 14.69
N ALA A 213 -4.97 -16.17 13.66
CA ALA A 213 -4.87 -16.65 12.29
C ALA A 213 -3.64 -17.54 12.05
N ALA A 214 -2.52 -17.26 12.72
CA ALA A 214 -1.32 -18.09 12.64
C ALA A 214 -1.54 -19.47 13.30
N THR A 215 -2.10 -19.48 14.52
CA THR A 215 -2.19 -20.71 15.34
C THR A 215 -3.38 -21.58 14.99
N GLU A 216 -4.54 -21.01 14.66
CA GLU A 216 -5.77 -21.76 14.41
C GLU A 216 -6.04 -22.03 12.93
N HIS A 217 -5.51 -21.18 12.04
CA HIS A 217 -5.80 -21.26 10.60
C HIS A 217 -4.57 -21.48 9.73
N GLY A 218 -3.39 -21.58 10.33
CA GLY A 218 -2.13 -21.85 9.63
C GLY A 218 -1.69 -20.71 8.70
N GLY A 219 -1.87 -19.44 9.13
CA GLY A 219 -1.41 -18.28 8.39
C GLY A 219 0.09 -18.35 8.07
N THR A 220 0.45 -18.17 6.80
CA THR A 220 1.86 -18.21 6.33
C THR A 220 2.37 -16.87 5.82
N LEU A 221 1.50 -16.06 5.24
CA LEU A 221 1.81 -14.71 4.76
C LEU A 221 1.01 -13.68 5.55
N PHE A 222 1.69 -12.71 6.14
CA PHE A 222 1.03 -11.65 6.91
C PHE A 222 1.34 -10.29 6.31
N PHE A 223 0.29 -9.53 5.93
CA PHE A 223 0.45 -8.17 5.42
C PHE A 223 0.08 -7.14 6.48
N GLY A 224 0.95 -6.15 6.67
CA GLY A 224 0.74 -5.07 7.59
C GLY A 224 1.38 -3.77 7.13
N VAL A 225 1.05 -2.71 7.82
CA VAL A 225 1.72 -1.40 7.73
C VAL A 225 2.56 -1.19 8.99
N PRO A 226 3.51 -0.25 9.02
CA PRO A 226 4.41 -0.07 10.18
C PRO A 226 3.69 0.03 11.52
N THR A 227 2.55 0.73 11.59
CA THR A 227 1.76 0.83 12.83
C THR A 227 1.16 -0.49 13.30
N VAL A 228 0.82 -1.38 12.39
CA VAL A 228 0.38 -2.76 12.71
C VAL A 228 1.56 -3.54 13.27
N TRP A 229 2.70 -3.48 12.59
CA TRP A 229 3.91 -4.19 12.99
C TRP A 229 4.47 -3.69 14.33
N SER A 230 4.40 -2.38 14.61
CA SER A 230 4.75 -1.82 15.92
C SER A 230 3.88 -2.41 17.04
N ARG A 231 2.56 -2.51 16.81
CA ARG A 231 1.64 -3.12 17.79
C ARG A 231 1.90 -4.61 17.98
N VAL A 232 2.13 -5.35 16.90
CA VAL A 232 2.48 -6.78 16.96
C VAL A 232 3.80 -6.96 17.71
N GLY A 233 4.84 -6.16 17.40
CA GLY A 233 6.12 -6.21 18.09
C GLY A 233 6.04 -5.82 19.57
N ALA A 234 5.07 -4.99 19.98
CA ALA A 234 4.85 -4.63 21.38
C ALA A 234 4.18 -5.77 22.18
N ASP A 235 3.43 -6.65 21.54
CA ASP A 235 2.81 -7.84 22.15
C ASP A 235 3.68 -9.07 21.85
N GLU A 236 4.58 -9.43 22.80
CA GLU A 236 5.50 -10.55 22.61
C GLU A 236 4.78 -11.88 22.38
N THR A 237 3.67 -12.10 23.03
CA THR A 237 2.89 -13.35 22.88
C THR A 237 2.33 -13.46 21.47
N ALA A 238 1.72 -12.40 20.98
CA ALA A 238 1.20 -12.34 19.63
C ALA A 238 2.31 -12.44 18.59
N ALA A 239 3.43 -11.72 18.78
CA ALA A 239 4.57 -11.78 17.87
C ALA A 239 5.15 -13.21 17.79
N ARG A 240 5.37 -13.88 18.94
CA ARG A 240 5.89 -15.25 18.98
C ARG A 240 4.94 -16.27 18.32
N ALA A 241 3.63 -16.01 18.32
CA ALA A 241 2.65 -16.85 17.62
C ALA A 241 2.85 -16.83 16.09
N LEU A 242 3.52 -15.80 15.54
CA LEU A 242 3.85 -15.70 14.11
C LEU A 242 5.10 -16.47 13.69
N ARG A 243 5.78 -17.18 14.58
CA ARG A 243 6.98 -18.00 14.25
C ARG A 243 6.75 -19.03 13.13
N PRO A 244 5.58 -19.68 13.02
CA PRO A 244 5.29 -20.61 11.92
C PRO A 244 5.05 -19.89 10.58
N ALA A 245 4.88 -18.56 10.56
CA ALA A 245 4.72 -17.81 9.32
C ALA A 245 5.94 -17.99 8.41
N ARG A 246 5.74 -17.75 7.13
CA ARG A 246 6.82 -17.76 6.13
C ARG A 246 7.30 -16.35 5.83
N LEU A 247 6.39 -15.40 5.67
CA LEU A 247 6.71 -14.01 5.38
C LEU A 247 5.84 -13.02 6.17
N LEU A 248 6.49 -11.98 6.69
CA LEU A 248 5.85 -10.78 7.23
C LEU A 248 6.14 -9.63 6.27
N VAL A 249 5.11 -9.03 5.68
CA VAL A 249 5.25 -8.00 4.64
C VAL A 249 4.82 -6.64 5.18
N SER A 250 5.72 -5.66 5.12
CA SER A 250 5.48 -4.27 5.49
C SER A 250 5.49 -3.35 4.27
N GLY A 251 4.66 -2.32 4.28
CA GLY A 251 4.69 -1.29 3.26
C GLY A 251 3.74 -0.14 3.54
N SER A 252 3.55 0.74 2.57
CA SER A 252 2.80 2.00 2.61
C SER A 252 3.48 3.14 3.39
N ALA A 253 4.49 2.83 4.21
CA ALA A 253 5.39 3.76 4.87
C ALA A 253 6.69 3.01 5.25
N PRO A 254 7.80 3.70 5.55
CA PRO A 254 9.02 3.08 6.06
C PRO A 254 8.77 2.33 7.37
N LEU A 255 9.33 1.12 7.50
CA LEU A 255 9.30 0.37 8.75
C LEU A 255 10.44 0.85 9.65
N PRO A 256 10.16 1.35 10.87
CA PRO A 256 11.22 1.77 11.79
C PRO A 256 12.18 0.61 12.11
N VAL A 257 13.49 0.89 12.09
CA VAL A 257 14.53 -0.11 12.35
C VAL A 257 14.32 -0.86 13.66
N PRO A 258 14.00 -0.20 14.80
CA PRO A 258 13.73 -0.92 16.05
C PRO A 258 12.54 -1.88 15.96
N VAL A 259 11.53 -1.57 15.13
CA VAL A 259 10.37 -2.46 14.92
C VAL A 259 10.77 -3.66 14.07
N PHE A 260 11.57 -3.43 13.02
CA PHE A 260 12.13 -4.49 12.19
C PHE A 260 12.94 -5.49 13.03
N ASP A 261 13.89 -5.00 13.83
CA ASP A 261 14.77 -5.83 14.66
C ASP A 261 13.99 -6.59 15.74
N ARG A 262 13.02 -5.91 16.36
CA ARG A 262 12.16 -6.53 17.37
C ARG A 262 11.32 -7.67 16.78
N LEU A 263 10.72 -7.46 15.60
CA LEU A 263 10.00 -8.52 14.90
C LEU A 263 10.92 -9.67 14.55
N ALA A 264 12.10 -9.40 13.98
CA ALA A 264 13.06 -10.43 13.64
C ALA A 264 13.47 -11.26 14.87
N GLY A 265 13.74 -10.62 16.00
CA GLY A 265 14.09 -11.30 17.25
C GLY A 265 12.95 -12.14 17.85
N LEU A 266 11.70 -11.68 17.79
CA LEU A 266 10.55 -12.37 18.37
C LEU A 266 10.01 -13.50 17.48
N THR A 267 9.97 -13.26 16.17
CA THR A 267 9.37 -14.20 15.19
C THR A 267 10.40 -15.11 14.53
N GLY A 268 11.67 -14.71 14.46
CA GLY A 268 12.70 -15.34 13.63
C GLY A 268 12.64 -14.92 12.16
N HIS A 269 11.77 -13.99 11.78
CA HIS A 269 11.58 -13.52 10.40
C HIS A 269 11.94 -12.06 10.28
N GLN A 270 12.90 -11.75 9.42
CA GLN A 270 13.13 -10.40 8.95
C GLN A 270 11.97 -9.98 8.04
N PRO A 271 11.27 -8.86 8.30
CA PRO A 271 10.18 -8.41 7.45
C PRO A 271 10.61 -8.16 5.99
N ILE A 272 9.71 -8.46 5.06
CA ILE A 272 9.76 -7.96 3.69
C ILE A 272 9.37 -6.50 3.72
N GLU A 273 10.20 -5.64 3.16
CA GLU A 273 9.83 -4.25 2.84
C GLU A 273 9.60 -4.09 1.35
N ARG A 274 8.62 -3.29 0.98
CA ARG A 274 8.26 -3.04 -0.41
C ARG A 274 7.80 -1.60 -0.61
N TYR A 275 7.95 -1.10 -1.84
CA TYR A 275 7.56 0.24 -2.24
C TYR A 275 6.67 0.20 -3.49
N GLY A 276 5.71 1.11 -3.50
CA GLY A 276 4.81 1.37 -4.60
C GLY A 276 3.79 2.46 -4.27
N ALA A 277 3.01 2.81 -5.27
CA ALA A 277 1.93 3.81 -5.19
C ALA A 277 0.69 3.25 -5.89
N SER A 278 -0.44 3.94 -5.80
CA SER A 278 -1.64 3.52 -6.55
C SER A 278 -1.40 3.55 -8.06
N GLU A 279 -0.60 4.50 -8.53
CA GLU A 279 -0.26 4.70 -9.94
C GLU A 279 0.72 3.66 -10.50
N SER A 280 1.51 3.05 -9.65
CA SER A 280 2.59 2.13 -10.07
C SER A 280 2.43 0.72 -9.51
N LEU A 281 1.40 0.47 -8.71
CA LEU A 281 1.27 -0.70 -7.87
C LEU A 281 2.58 -0.95 -7.11
N ILE A 282 3.10 -2.16 -7.03
CA ILE A 282 4.37 -2.42 -6.35
C ILE A 282 5.50 -2.50 -7.38
N THR A 283 6.51 -1.70 -7.21
CA THR A 283 7.65 -1.63 -8.13
C THR A 283 8.94 -2.17 -7.55
N LEU A 284 9.13 -2.02 -6.24
CA LEU A 284 10.32 -2.48 -5.53
C LEU A 284 9.92 -3.40 -4.38
N SER A 285 10.69 -4.45 -4.14
CA SER A 285 10.51 -5.32 -2.98
C SER A 285 11.79 -6.07 -2.65
N THR A 286 12.02 -6.31 -1.37
CA THR A 286 12.93 -7.37 -0.93
C THR A 286 12.36 -8.74 -1.31
N ARG A 287 13.21 -9.75 -1.43
CA ARG A 287 12.87 -11.09 -1.91
C ARG A 287 12.66 -12.07 -0.75
N ALA A 288 11.90 -13.15 -1.02
CA ALA A 288 11.72 -14.22 -0.03
C ALA A 288 13.04 -14.89 0.37
N ASP A 289 13.94 -15.05 -0.60
CA ASP A 289 15.25 -15.69 -0.49
C ASP A 289 16.43 -14.70 -0.58
N GLY A 290 16.15 -13.39 -0.61
CA GLY A 290 17.15 -12.34 -0.72
C GLY A 290 17.50 -11.67 0.60
N GLU A 291 18.51 -10.82 0.54
CA GLU A 291 18.91 -9.95 1.64
C GLU A 291 17.77 -8.99 2.00
N ARG A 292 17.59 -8.75 3.30
CA ARG A 292 16.61 -7.82 3.87
C ARG A 292 17.32 -6.91 4.85
N ARG A 293 17.54 -5.68 4.45
CA ARG A 293 18.17 -4.63 5.26
C ARG A 293 17.08 -3.67 5.76
N PRO A 294 17.04 -3.33 7.06
CA PRO A 294 16.05 -2.37 7.59
C PRO A 294 16.07 -1.05 6.82
N GLY A 295 14.88 -0.57 6.41
CA GLY A 295 14.73 0.68 5.66
C GLY A 295 15.04 0.60 4.16
N TRP A 296 15.46 -0.57 3.65
CA TRP A 296 15.68 -0.81 2.24
C TRP A 296 14.51 -1.58 1.63
N VAL A 297 13.92 -1.04 0.58
CA VAL A 297 12.74 -1.61 -0.08
C VAL A 297 13.08 -2.62 -1.17
N GLY A 298 14.35 -2.94 -1.35
CA GLY A 298 14.82 -4.02 -2.20
C GLY A 298 15.07 -3.63 -3.66
N LEU A 299 14.92 -4.62 -4.52
CA LEU A 299 15.22 -4.58 -5.94
C LEU A 299 13.96 -4.35 -6.78
N PRO A 300 14.08 -3.85 -8.02
CA PRO A 300 12.97 -3.79 -8.96
C PRO A 300 12.32 -5.16 -9.16
N LEU A 301 10.99 -5.20 -9.17
CA LEU A 301 10.24 -6.40 -9.50
C LEU A 301 10.43 -6.80 -10.97
N SER A 302 10.08 -8.04 -11.31
CA SER A 302 10.16 -8.54 -12.68
C SER A 302 9.41 -7.63 -13.65
N GLY A 303 10.08 -7.21 -14.73
CA GLY A 303 9.53 -6.28 -15.73
C GLY A 303 9.60 -4.80 -15.32
N VAL A 304 9.98 -4.46 -14.10
CA VAL A 304 10.18 -3.08 -13.65
C VAL A 304 11.59 -2.60 -13.97
N ARG A 305 11.67 -1.37 -14.43
CA ARG A 305 12.91 -0.60 -14.53
C ARG A 305 12.81 0.62 -13.64
N THR A 306 13.90 0.99 -13.01
CA THR A 306 14.03 2.19 -12.19
C THR A 306 15.19 3.03 -12.66
N ARG A 307 15.12 4.33 -12.42
CA ARG A 307 16.26 5.23 -12.49
C ARG A 307 16.12 6.30 -11.41
N VAL A 308 17.24 6.72 -10.88
CA VAL A 308 17.31 7.86 -9.96
C VAL A 308 18.09 8.96 -10.65
N VAL A 309 17.51 10.14 -10.74
CA VAL A 309 18.07 11.28 -11.49
C VAL A 309 18.18 12.52 -10.60
N ASP A 310 19.13 13.38 -10.93
CA ASP A 310 19.28 14.72 -10.33
C ASP A 310 18.25 15.73 -10.86
N ASP A 311 18.42 17.03 -10.56
CA ASP A 311 17.51 18.08 -11.03
C ASP A 311 17.66 18.36 -12.53
N GLU A 312 18.81 18.07 -13.12
CA GLU A 312 19.14 18.19 -14.54
C GLU A 312 18.71 16.96 -15.35
N GLY A 313 18.27 15.89 -14.68
CA GLY A 313 17.84 14.65 -15.32
C GLY A 313 18.97 13.65 -15.59
N ALA A 314 20.18 13.91 -15.10
CA ALA A 314 21.30 12.98 -15.20
C ALA A 314 21.17 11.86 -14.15
N LEU A 315 21.67 10.66 -14.48
CA LEU A 315 21.66 9.54 -13.55
C LEU A 315 22.61 9.82 -12.38
N VAL A 316 22.14 9.56 -11.15
CA VAL A 316 22.99 9.64 -9.97
C VAL A 316 23.82 8.35 -9.78
N PRO A 317 24.98 8.41 -9.08
CA PRO A 317 25.76 7.24 -8.75
C PRO A 317 24.96 6.23 -7.91
N HIS A 318 25.26 4.94 -8.06
CA HIS A 318 24.74 3.85 -7.22
C HIS A 318 25.68 3.62 -6.02
N ASP A 319 25.78 4.60 -5.14
CA ASP A 319 26.68 4.62 -3.99
C ASP A 319 25.97 4.41 -2.64
N GLY A 320 24.63 4.29 -2.67
CA GLY A 320 23.80 4.17 -1.47
C GLY A 320 23.59 5.48 -0.71
N GLU A 321 24.18 6.59 -1.17
CA GLU A 321 24.19 7.89 -0.48
C GLU A 321 23.60 9.02 -1.32
N THR A 322 23.91 9.08 -2.62
CA THR A 322 23.48 10.16 -3.51
C THR A 322 21.98 10.12 -3.76
N VAL A 323 21.27 11.13 -3.25
CA VAL A 323 19.82 11.24 -3.35
C VAL A 323 19.40 11.85 -4.68
N GLY A 324 18.46 11.21 -5.36
CA GLY A 324 17.83 11.73 -6.58
C GLY A 324 16.36 11.39 -6.68
N LYS A 325 15.71 11.86 -7.74
CA LYS A 325 14.29 11.64 -8.04
C LYS A 325 14.10 10.24 -8.60
N LEU A 326 13.21 9.46 -7.99
CA LEU A 326 12.90 8.11 -8.44
C LEU A 326 11.90 8.15 -9.59
N HIS A 327 12.30 7.61 -10.73
CA HIS A 327 11.39 7.32 -11.84
C HIS A 327 11.29 5.82 -12.05
N VAL A 328 10.09 5.35 -12.40
CA VAL A 328 9.81 3.95 -12.60
C VAL A 328 9.11 3.71 -13.94
N ARG A 329 9.30 2.52 -14.51
CA ARG A 329 8.64 2.07 -15.73
C ARG A 329 8.42 0.57 -15.66
N GLY A 330 7.22 0.10 -15.99
CA GLY A 330 6.90 -1.34 -15.94
C GLY A 330 5.50 -1.65 -16.44
N PRO A 331 5.14 -2.93 -16.54
CA PRO A 331 3.84 -3.36 -17.05
C PRO A 331 2.68 -3.10 -16.06
N MET A 332 2.96 -2.79 -14.79
CA MET A 332 1.99 -2.54 -13.73
C MET A 332 1.58 -1.07 -13.58
N MET A 333 2.06 -0.19 -14.49
CA MET A 333 1.70 1.23 -14.45
C MET A 333 0.21 1.42 -14.72
N PHE A 334 -0.37 2.43 -14.06
CA PHE A 334 -1.75 2.88 -14.31
C PHE A 334 -1.93 3.39 -15.74
N ASP A 335 -3.18 3.38 -16.21
CA ASP A 335 -3.50 3.88 -17.55
C ASP A 335 -3.65 5.41 -17.60
N GLY A 336 -3.74 6.05 -16.43
CA GLY A 336 -3.83 7.51 -16.28
C GLY A 336 -4.77 7.91 -15.14
N TYR A 337 -4.87 9.23 -14.93
CA TYR A 337 -5.87 9.80 -14.02
C TYR A 337 -7.18 10.02 -14.75
N LEU A 338 -8.27 9.53 -14.16
CA LEU A 338 -9.61 9.65 -14.71
C LEU A 338 -9.95 11.13 -14.95
N ASN A 339 -10.47 11.46 -16.13
CA ASN A 339 -10.87 12.82 -16.54
C ASN A 339 -9.75 13.88 -16.42
N GLN A 340 -8.49 13.50 -16.26
CA GLN A 340 -7.38 14.42 -16.06
C GLN A 340 -6.21 14.09 -17.02
N PRO A 341 -6.35 14.34 -18.34
CA PRO A 341 -5.32 14.03 -19.32
C PRO A 341 -4.03 14.83 -19.11
N ASP A 342 -4.14 16.11 -18.70
CA ASP A 342 -2.97 16.96 -18.45
C ASP A 342 -2.15 16.45 -17.26
N ALA A 343 -2.82 16.12 -16.14
CA ALA A 343 -2.16 15.53 -14.98
C ALA A 343 -1.53 14.15 -15.30
N THR A 344 -2.15 13.39 -16.21
CA THR A 344 -1.58 12.14 -16.70
C THR A 344 -0.32 12.39 -17.53
N ALA A 345 -0.36 13.36 -18.45
CA ALA A 345 0.81 13.72 -19.26
C ALA A 345 1.97 14.23 -18.40
N GLU A 346 1.67 15.06 -17.38
CA GLU A 346 2.67 15.55 -16.43
C GLU A 346 3.31 14.45 -15.58
N ALA A 347 2.57 13.36 -15.31
CA ALA A 347 3.07 12.26 -14.51
C ALA A 347 4.16 11.43 -15.22
N PHE A 348 4.24 11.50 -16.55
CA PHE A 348 5.24 10.79 -17.33
C PHE A 348 6.21 11.77 -17.99
N ASP A 349 7.42 11.32 -18.29
CA ASP A 349 8.31 12.03 -19.17
C ASP A 349 8.16 11.58 -20.63
N ALA A 350 8.92 12.22 -21.53
CA ALA A 350 8.84 11.95 -22.97
C ALA A 350 9.21 10.49 -23.34
N ASP A 351 9.99 9.82 -22.52
CA ASP A 351 10.41 8.42 -22.70
C ASP A 351 9.48 7.42 -22.01
N GLY A 352 8.38 7.89 -21.42
CA GLY A 352 7.38 7.06 -20.74
C GLY A 352 7.80 6.57 -19.35
N TRP A 353 8.68 7.26 -18.66
CA TRP A 353 8.98 7.02 -17.26
C TRP A 353 7.99 7.78 -16.37
N TYR A 354 7.38 7.05 -15.45
CA TYR A 354 6.53 7.63 -14.43
C TYR A 354 7.39 8.34 -13.37
N ARG A 355 7.12 9.61 -13.15
CA ARG A 355 7.72 10.44 -12.10
C ARG A 355 6.98 10.19 -10.81
N THR A 356 7.59 9.43 -9.90
CA THR A 356 6.92 9.02 -8.66
C THR A 356 6.65 10.18 -7.69
N GLY A 357 7.41 11.27 -7.83
CA GLY A 357 7.45 12.36 -6.86
C GLY A 357 8.15 11.97 -5.55
N ASP A 358 8.79 10.80 -5.51
CA ASP A 358 9.62 10.34 -4.41
C ASP A 358 11.10 10.47 -4.75
N VAL A 359 11.93 10.59 -3.72
CA VAL A 359 13.38 10.59 -3.82
C VAL A 359 13.94 9.32 -3.19
N ALA A 360 15.01 8.80 -3.78
CA ALA A 360 15.62 7.54 -3.38
C ALA A 360 17.14 7.57 -3.55
N VAL A 361 17.80 6.59 -2.96
CA VAL A 361 19.19 6.20 -3.24
C VAL A 361 19.20 4.77 -3.76
N ILE A 362 20.21 4.43 -4.56
CA ILE A 362 20.50 3.06 -5.02
C ILE A 362 21.91 2.72 -4.61
N ASP A 363 22.14 1.53 -4.06
CA ASP A 363 23.49 1.07 -3.78
C ASP A 363 24.12 0.29 -4.95
N ALA A 364 25.37 -0.14 -4.77
CA ALA A 364 26.11 -0.86 -5.79
C ALA A 364 25.50 -2.21 -6.19
N GLU A 365 24.71 -2.82 -5.31
CA GLU A 365 23.96 -4.05 -5.54
C GLU A 365 22.61 -3.82 -6.20
N GLY A 366 22.21 -2.55 -6.39
CA GLY A 366 20.93 -2.14 -6.99
C GLY A 366 19.77 -2.09 -6.01
N MET A 367 20.01 -2.25 -4.70
CA MET A 367 19.00 -2.10 -3.68
C MET A 367 18.58 -0.64 -3.55
N HIS A 368 17.29 -0.41 -3.35
CA HIS A 368 16.71 0.94 -3.23
C HIS A 368 16.33 1.24 -1.79
N ARG A 369 16.59 2.47 -1.37
CA ARG A 369 16.05 3.04 -0.14
C ARG A 369 15.28 4.31 -0.49
N ILE A 370 14.01 4.36 -0.07
CA ILE A 370 13.17 5.54 -0.27
C ILE A 370 13.51 6.55 0.83
N VAL A 371 13.90 7.74 0.40
CA VAL A 371 14.32 8.82 1.29
C VAL A 371 13.12 9.67 1.71
N GLY A 372 12.12 9.80 0.83
CA GLY A 372 10.87 10.50 1.10
C GLY A 372 10.24 11.13 -0.13
N ARG A 373 9.26 12.02 0.08
CA ARG A 373 8.62 12.82 -0.96
C ARG A 373 9.48 14.01 -1.35
N GLU A 374 9.72 14.22 -2.66
CA GLU A 374 10.46 15.39 -3.16
C GLU A 374 9.91 16.71 -2.62
N SER A 375 8.60 16.87 -2.57
CA SER A 375 7.93 18.12 -2.22
C SER A 375 7.89 18.44 -0.71
N VAL A 376 8.18 17.46 0.16
CA VAL A 376 7.97 17.61 1.63
C VAL A 376 9.13 17.04 2.44
N ASP A 377 9.72 15.93 1.98
CA ASP A 377 10.72 15.19 2.75
C ASP A 377 12.14 15.42 2.26
N LEU A 378 12.31 16.03 1.07
CA LEU A 378 13.62 16.43 0.58
C LEU A 378 13.94 17.83 1.11
N ILE A 379 14.92 17.92 1.99
CA ILE A 379 15.40 19.19 2.58
C ILE A 379 16.66 19.61 1.81
N LYS A 380 16.63 20.81 1.25
CA LYS A 380 17.80 21.41 0.56
C LYS A 380 18.49 22.38 1.52
N SER A 381 19.52 21.90 2.21
CA SER A 381 20.21 22.66 3.27
C SER A 381 21.71 22.74 3.00
N GLY A 382 22.24 23.95 2.87
CA GLY A 382 23.67 24.20 2.67
C GLY A 382 24.26 23.50 1.44
N GLY A 383 23.49 23.39 0.35
CA GLY A 383 23.88 22.69 -0.87
C GLY A 383 23.69 21.17 -0.85
N TYR A 384 23.30 20.61 0.29
CA TYR A 384 23.00 19.17 0.42
C TYR A 384 21.54 18.87 0.18
N ARG A 385 21.25 17.66 -0.36
CA ARG A 385 19.93 17.07 -0.45
C ARG A 385 19.79 16.04 0.68
N ILE A 386 18.93 16.32 1.63
CA ILE A 386 18.80 15.59 2.88
C ILE A 386 17.41 15.02 2.97
N GLY A 387 17.31 13.72 3.21
CA GLY A 387 16.04 13.04 3.44
C GLY A 387 15.56 13.21 4.88
N ALA A 388 14.38 13.79 5.06
CA ALA A 388 13.77 13.90 6.38
C ALA A 388 13.59 12.52 7.05
N GLY A 389 13.20 11.49 6.28
CA GLY A 389 12.94 10.15 6.78
C GLY A 389 14.16 9.47 7.40
N GLU A 390 15.37 9.78 6.95
CA GLU A 390 16.60 9.26 7.53
C GLU A 390 16.81 9.79 8.95
N ILE A 391 16.59 11.09 9.14
CA ILE A 391 16.70 11.74 10.45
C ILE A 391 15.57 11.26 11.38
N GLU A 392 14.35 11.10 10.87
CA GLU A 392 13.21 10.55 11.62
C GLU A 392 13.50 9.13 12.10
N THR A 393 14.10 8.30 11.25
CA THR A 393 14.48 6.92 11.61
C THR A 393 15.47 6.90 12.78
N VAL A 394 16.49 7.76 12.74
CA VAL A 394 17.46 7.86 13.83
C VAL A 394 16.78 8.37 15.11
N LEU A 395 16.00 9.44 15.05
CA LEU A 395 15.27 9.96 16.19
C LEU A 395 14.36 8.91 16.85
N LEU A 396 13.66 8.11 16.06
CA LEU A 396 12.81 7.01 16.54
C LEU A 396 13.61 5.87 17.21
N GLY A 397 14.91 5.79 16.99
CA GLY A 397 15.82 4.88 17.70
C GLY A 397 16.12 5.30 19.13
N HIS A 398 15.89 6.57 19.48
CA HIS A 398 16.12 7.08 20.84
C HIS A 398 15.00 6.67 21.80
N PRO A 399 15.31 6.09 22.99
CA PRO A 399 14.30 5.56 23.92
C PRO A 399 13.29 6.60 24.45
N GLY A 400 13.67 7.88 24.44
CA GLY A 400 12.79 8.99 24.85
C GLY A 400 11.93 9.57 23.74
N VAL A 401 11.89 8.97 22.53
CA VAL A 401 11.14 9.42 21.35
C VAL A 401 10.03 8.43 21.02
N ALA A 402 8.79 8.89 21.04
CA ALA A 402 7.63 8.10 20.63
C ALA A 402 7.28 8.33 19.14
N GLU A 403 7.34 9.60 18.69
CA GLU A 403 7.08 9.98 17.30
C GLU A 403 8.06 11.09 16.87
N ALA A 404 8.40 11.11 15.58
CA ALA A 404 9.22 12.16 15.00
C ALA A 404 8.73 12.52 13.60
N ALA A 405 8.79 13.83 13.29
CA ALA A 405 8.59 14.36 11.95
C ALA A 405 9.61 15.46 11.68
N VAL A 406 10.31 15.38 10.55
CA VAL A 406 11.37 16.32 10.20
C VAL A 406 10.98 17.09 8.95
N VAL A 407 11.21 18.39 8.96
CA VAL A 407 10.91 19.29 7.84
C VAL A 407 12.06 20.28 7.60
N GLY A 408 12.14 20.79 6.37
CA GLY A 408 13.00 21.92 6.02
C GLY A 408 12.27 23.24 6.17
N MET A 409 12.62 24.05 7.14
CA MET A 409 12.10 25.42 7.28
C MET A 409 12.98 26.43 6.55
N PRO A 410 12.41 27.51 5.98
CA PRO A 410 13.20 28.54 5.31
C PRO A 410 14.32 29.06 6.21
N ASP A 411 15.50 29.25 5.63
CA ASP A 411 16.69 29.76 6.28
C ASP A 411 17.48 30.66 5.32
N ALA A 412 17.91 31.84 5.79
CA ALA A 412 18.55 32.82 4.93
C ALA A 412 19.95 32.43 4.43
N ASP A 413 20.66 31.59 5.20
CA ASP A 413 22.02 31.14 4.91
C ASP A 413 22.06 29.78 4.23
N LEU A 414 21.26 28.84 4.74
CA LEU A 414 21.25 27.45 4.30
C LEU A 414 20.22 27.15 3.19
N GLY A 415 19.35 28.12 2.85
CA GLY A 415 18.15 27.90 2.04
C GLY A 415 17.04 27.27 2.86
N GLN A 416 17.30 26.12 3.47
CA GLN A 416 16.44 25.50 4.45
C GLN A 416 17.27 25.02 5.67
N ARG A 417 16.75 25.20 6.87
CA ARG A 417 17.26 24.55 8.09
C ARG A 417 16.43 23.35 8.46
N ILE A 418 17.06 22.33 8.98
CA ILE A 418 16.42 21.09 9.42
C ILE A 418 15.78 21.34 10.79
N VAL A 419 14.46 21.11 10.90
CA VAL A 419 13.69 21.20 12.14
C VAL A 419 12.99 19.87 12.40
N ALA A 420 13.20 19.30 13.56
CA ALA A 420 12.52 18.08 14.01
C ALA A 420 11.39 18.42 15.00
N PHE A 421 10.22 17.85 14.76
CA PHE A 421 9.09 17.85 15.68
C PHE A 421 8.99 16.47 16.32
N VAL A 422 9.06 16.41 17.65
CA VAL A 422 9.18 15.15 18.38
C VAL A 422 8.09 15.05 19.44
N VAL A 423 7.42 13.91 19.50
CA VAL A 423 6.58 13.51 20.61
C VAL A 423 7.43 12.59 21.50
N GLY A 424 7.69 13.00 22.74
CA GLY A 424 8.54 12.23 23.64
C GLY A 424 8.95 13.01 24.86
N SER A 425 9.85 12.42 25.65
CA SER A 425 10.34 12.98 26.92
C SER A 425 11.80 13.44 26.89
N ALA A 426 12.54 13.14 25.78
CA ALA A 426 13.94 13.51 25.67
C ALA A 426 14.11 15.00 25.38
N PRO A 427 15.12 15.69 25.99
CA PRO A 427 15.44 17.08 25.68
C PRO A 427 15.88 17.27 24.22
N GLY A 428 15.54 18.43 23.63
CA GLY A 428 15.87 18.70 22.23
C GLY A 428 17.38 18.68 21.92
N ASP A 429 18.21 19.20 22.83
CA ASP A 429 19.67 19.22 22.65
C ASP A 429 20.25 17.80 22.67
N GLU A 430 19.73 16.91 23.56
CA GLU A 430 20.13 15.50 23.59
C GLU A 430 19.81 14.79 22.27
N LEU A 431 18.65 15.09 21.68
CA LEU A 431 18.24 14.52 20.39
C LEU A 431 19.09 15.03 19.23
N ILE A 432 19.51 16.30 19.25
CA ILE A 432 20.43 16.86 18.26
C ILE A 432 21.78 16.14 18.33
N ASP A 433 22.30 15.93 19.53
CA ASP A 433 23.57 15.24 19.77
C ASP A 433 23.46 13.76 19.39
N TYR A 434 22.34 13.11 19.68
CA TYR A 434 22.09 11.73 19.29
C TYR A 434 22.12 11.57 17.77
N VAL A 435 21.43 12.45 17.02
CA VAL A 435 21.50 12.42 15.53
C VAL A 435 22.92 12.70 15.03
N ALA A 436 23.67 13.57 15.69
CA ALA A 436 25.05 13.90 15.29
C ALA A 436 26.03 12.74 15.48
N GLN A 437 25.73 11.78 16.35
CA GLN A 437 26.52 10.56 16.53
C GLN A 437 26.25 9.51 15.45
N GLU A 438 25.02 9.48 14.92
CA GLU A 438 24.56 8.45 13.99
C GLU A 438 24.63 8.89 12.52
N LEU A 439 24.52 10.21 12.24
CA LEU A 439 24.48 10.75 10.88
C LEU A 439 25.55 11.84 10.66
N SER A 440 25.86 12.08 9.39
CA SER A 440 26.78 13.15 8.96
C SER A 440 26.33 14.53 9.47
N VAL A 441 27.27 15.40 9.75
CA VAL A 441 27.05 16.72 10.37
C VAL A 441 26.01 17.58 9.65
N HIS A 442 25.95 17.51 8.31
CA HIS A 442 24.98 18.28 7.51
C HIS A 442 23.53 17.79 7.67
N LYS A 443 23.31 16.58 8.20
CA LYS A 443 21.98 15.99 8.47
C LYS A 443 21.46 16.30 9.87
N ARG A 444 22.27 16.94 10.71
CA ARG A 444 21.92 17.26 12.09
C ARG A 444 20.80 18.33 12.13
N PRO A 445 19.70 18.12 12.87
CA PRO A 445 18.69 19.15 13.10
C PRO A 445 19.31 20.40 13.73
N ARG A 446 18.90 21.57 13.25
CA ARG A 446 19.26 22.85 13.87
C ARG A 446 18.34 23.23 15.01
N GLU A 447 17.18 22.60 15.05
CA GLU A 447 16.15 22.85 16.04
C GLU A 447 15.33 21.57 16.26
N VAL A 448 15.01 21.26 17.53
CA VAL A 448 14.07 20.20 17.90
C VAL A 448 12.95 20.83 18.72
N ARG A 449 11.72 20.64 18.29
CA ARG A 449 10.50 21.09 18.97
C ARG A 449 9.78 19.90 19.57
N ILE A 450 9.63 19.89 20.90
CA ILE A 450 8.82 18.89 21.57
C ILE A 450 7.37 19.31 21.46
N VAL A 451 6.52 18.40 21.00
CA VAL A 451 5.09 18.62 20.78
C VAL A 451 4.25 17.49 21.41
N ASP A 452 3.02 17.81 21.80
CA ASP A 452 2.12 16.81 22.41
C ASP A 452 1.63 15.77 21.41
N ALA A 453 1.47 16.15 20.14
CA ALA A 453 1.05 15.26 19.06
C ALA A 453 1.47 15.81 17.68
N LEU A 454 1.68 14.91 16.71
CA LEU A 454 1.89 15.27 15.31
C LEU A 454 0.53 15.37 14.58
N PRO A 455 0.33 16.40 13.72
CA PRO A 455 -0.88 16.53 12.91
C PRO A 455 -1.02 15.36 11.93
N ARG A 456 -2.19 14.72 11.92
CA ARG A 456 -2.46 13.55 11.06
C ARG A 456 -3.73 13.70 10.23
N ASN A 457 -3.78 13.01 9.10
CA ASN A 457 -5.03 12.82 8.36
C ASN A 457 -5.86 11.66 8.95
N ALA A 458 -7.07 11.45 8.41
CA ALA A 458 -7.96 10.36 8.83
C ALA A 458 -7.33 8.95 8.72
N MET A 459 -6.32 8.78 7.86
CA MET A 459 -5.57 7.53 7.70
C MET A 459 -4.35 7.40 8.65
N GLY A 460 -4.17 8.32 9.57
CA GLY A 460 -3.05 8.31 10.51
C GLY A 460 -1.72 8.80 9.93
N LYS A 461 -1.67 9.28 8.69
CA LYS A 461 -0.46 9.82 8.07
C LYS A 461 -0.17 11.23 8.59
N VAL A 462 1.09 11.49 8.97
CA VAL A 462 1.53 12.81 9.43
C VAL A 462 1.41 13.86 8.30
N LEU A 463 0.81 15.00 8.63
CA LEU A 463 0.60 16.13 7.72
C LEU A 463 1.72 17.16 7.88
N LYS A 464 2.93 16.83 7.38
CA LYS A 464 4.13 17.68 7.52
C LYS A 464 3.94 19.12 7.02
N LYS A 465 3.09 19.33 6.00
CA LYS A 465 2.79 20.70 5.51
C LYS A 465 2.19 21.58 6.62
N ARG A 466 1.42 21.04 7.58
CA ARG A 466 0.90 21.81 8.71
C ARG A 466 2.01 22.23 9.69
N LEU A 467 3.06 21.42 9.83
CA LEU A 467 4.21 21.76 10.67
C LEU A 467 5.01 22.96 10.12
N LEU A 468 4.90 23.22 8.80
CA LEU A 468 5.55 24.37 8.17
C LEU A 468 4.81 25.71 8.40
N THR A 469 3.51 25.66 8.72
CA THR A 469 2.65 26.85 8.87
C THR A 469 2.44 27.24 10.33
N ASP A 470 2.58 26.30 11.25
CA ASP A 470 2.31 26.50 12.70
C ASP A 470 3.60 26.82 13.50
N GLY A 471 4.71 27.17 12.80
CA GLY A 471 6.03 27.44 13.37
C GLY A 471 6.54 28.87 13.18
#